data_98c9695231a9f11347a01c161684fac7
#
_entry.id   98c9695231a9f11347a01c161684fac7
#
_cell.length_a   1.000
_cell.length_b   1.000
_cell.length_c   1.000
_cell.angle_alpha   90.00
_cell.angle_beta   90.00
_cell.angle_gamma   90.00
#
_symmetry.space_group_name_H-M   'P 1'
#
loop_
_entity.id
_entity.type
_entity.pdbx_description
1 polymer ?
#
loop_
_entity_poly.entity_id
_entity_poly.type
_entity_poly.pdbx_seq_one_letter_code
_entity_poly.pdbx_strand_id
1 'polypeptide(L)'
;GHLSRDEIFTLVDGAVEAGVRQIVVTHPEFPSQRVSPADQVALADKGALMERCFTTTHTGKAPWESFYEATRAVGAERTIWSTDLGQVFNPPVEDGLALMADRFLEAGFSEEEVRTMAVTNTRALAGLDV
;
A
#
# COMPACT_ATOMS: atom_id res chain seq x y z
N GLY A 1 -11.27 3.28 3.78
CA GLY A 1 -11.12 1.95 3.29
C GLY A 1 -12.45 1.26 3.02
N HIS A 2 -12.48 0.10 2.44
CA HIS A 2 -13.66 -0.71 2.14
C HIS A 2 -14.64 -0.12 1.09
N LEU A 3 -14.21 0.82 0.29
CA LEU A 3 -14.94 1.32 -0.87
C LEU A 3 -14.78 0.36 -2.05
N SER A 4 -15.76 0.36 -2.95
CA SER A 4 -15.62 -0.31 -4.23
C SER A 4 -14.58 0.40 -5.12
N ARG A 5 -14.11 -0.28 -6.16
CA ARG A 5 -13.17 0.29 -7.15
C ARG A 5 -13.68 1.64 -7.70
N ASP A 6 -14.93 1.71 -8.12
CA ASP A 6 -15.48 2.91 -8.77
C ASP A 6 -15.62 4.09 -7.79
N GLU A 7 -15.96 3.80 -6.54
CA GLU A 7 -15.99 4.81 -5.48
C GLU A 7 -14.59 5.34 -5.18
N ILE A 8 -13.55 4.49 -5.19
CA ILE A 8 -12.16 4.92 -5.02
C ILE A 8 -11.75 5.89 -6.12
N PHE A 9 -12.03 5.56 -7.38
CA PHE A 9 -11.74 6.46 -8.50
C PHE A 9 -12.48 7.79 -8.38
N THR A 10 -13.76 7.75 -8.04
CA THR A 10 -14.57 8.97 -7.84
C THR A 10 -13.98 9.87 -6.75
N LEU A 11 -13.56 9.28 -5.63
CA LEU A 11 -12.96 10.06 -4.52
C LEU A 11 -11.58 10.60 -4.88
N VAL A 12 -10.75 9.81 -5.55
CA VAL A 12 -9.41 10.27 -5.98
C VAL A 12 -9.54 11.41 -6.98
N ASP A 13 -10.45 11.31 -7.96
CA ASP A 13 -10.70 12.36 -8.93
C ASP A 13 -11.18 13.64 -8.24
N GLY A 14 -12.16 13.54 -7.35
CA GLY A 14 -12.64 14.69 -6.58
C GLY A 14 -11.57 15.30 -5.67
N ALA A 15 -10.70 14.49 -5.07
CA ALA A 15 -9.59 14.98 -4.26
C ALA A 15 -8.57 15.76 -5.12
N VAL A 16 -8.23 15.25 -6.31
CA VAL A 16 -7.34 15.92 -7.26
C VAL A 16 -7.94 17.26 -7.71
N GLU A 17 -9.22 17.27 -8.09
CA GLU A 17 -9.94 18.51 -8.47
C GLU A 17 -9.97 19.54 -7.33
N ALA A 18 -10.10 19.08 -6.09
CA ALA A 18 -10.06 19.93 -4.90
C ALA A 18 -8.66 20.41 -4.51
N GLY A 19 -7.61 19.98 -5.24
CA GLY A 19 -6.23 20.37 -4.98
C GLY A 19 -5.56 19.63 -3.80
N VAL A 20 -6.10 18.47 -3.39
CA VAL A 20 -5.47 17.62 -2.38
C VAL A 20 -4.20 17.02 -2.98
N ARG A 21 -3.06 17.21 -2.29
CA ARG A 21 -1.75 16.81 -2.80
C ARG A 21 -1.26 15.45 -2.29
N GLN A 22 -1.78 15.01 -1.16
CA GLN A 22 -1.39 13.75 -0.51
C GLN A 22 -2.60 12.85 -0.44
N ILE A 23 -2.67 11.88 -1.33
CA ILE A 23 -3.77 10.93 -1.44
C ILE A 23 -3.21 9.54 -1.18
N VAL A 24 -3.85 8.79 -0.30
CA VAL A 24 -3.48 7.41 0.02
C VAL A 24 -4.66 6.50 -0.24
N VAL A 25 -4.43 5.44 -1.01
CA VAL A 25 -5.38 4.35 -1.22
C VAL A 25 -4.98 3.19 -0.33
N THR A 26 -5.71 3.02 0.77
CA THR A 26 -5.43 2.01 1.79
C THR A 26 -5.88 0.63 1.34
N HIS A 27 -5.01 -0.39 1.52
CA HIS A 27 -5.21 -1.82 1.23
C HIS A 27 -6.03 -2.12 -0.05
N PRO A 28 -5.55 -1.65 -1.23
CA PRO A 28 -6.30 -1.79 -2.49
C PRO A 28 -6.61 -3.25 -2.88
N GLU A 29 -5.86 -4.23 -2.38
CA GLU A 29 -6.07 -5.66 -2.59
C GLU A 29 -7.14 -6.26 -1.68
N PHE A 30 -7.68 -5.51 -0.74
CA PHE A 30 -8.67 -6.03 0.20
C PHE A 30 -9.92 -6.54 -0.55
N PRO A 31 -10.58 -7.64 -0.11
CA PRO A 31 -11.69 -8.28 -0.84
C PRO A 31 -12.85 -7.38 -1.24
N SER A 32 -13.14 -6.33 -0.47
CA SER A 32 -14.20 -5.37 -0.82
C SER A 32 -13.77 -4.38 -1.92
N GLN A 33 -12.48 -4.12 -2.09
CA GLN A 33 -11.94 -3.14 -3.02
C GLN A 33 -11.51 -3.79 -4.34
N ARG A 34 -10.71 -4.84 -4.28
CA ARG A 34 -10.19 -5.63 -5.42
C ARG A 34 -9.67 -4.76 -6.57
N VAL A 35 -8.89 -3.73 -6.22
CA VAL A 35 -8.31 -2.84 -7.22
C VAL A 35 -7.20 -3.60 -7.96
N SER A 36 -7.38 -3.80 -9.25
CA SER A 36 -6.40 -4.52 -10.08
C SER A 36 -5.06 -3.78 -10.13
N PRO A 37 -3.93 -4.46 -10.43
CA PRO A 37 -2.65 -3.79 -10.63
C PRO A 37 -2.71 -2.65 -11.67
N ALA A 38 -3.45 -2.82 -12.76
CA ALA A 38 -3.63 -1.79 -13.79
C ALA A 38 -4.41 -0.57 -13.25
N ASP A 39 -5.45 -0.80 -12.45
CA ASP A 39 -6.19 0.28 -11.79
C ASP A 39 -5.34 1.00 -10.74
N GLN A 40 -4.51 0.26 -10.00
CA GLN A 40 -3.56 0.87 -9.05
C GLN A 40 -2.54 1.77 -9.76
N VAL A 41 -2.04 1.37 -10.93
CA VAL A 41 -1.19 2.23 -11.77
C VAL A 41 -1.96 3.49 -12.17
N ALA A 42 -3.19 3.37 -12.64
CA ALA A 42 -4.02 4.53 -13.03
C ALA A 42 -4.28 5.49 -11.86
N LEU A 43 -4.48 4.97 -10.64
CA LEU A 43 -4.62 5.80 -9.43
C LEU A 43 -3.29 6.46 -9.04
N ALA A 44 -2.17 5.74 -9.16
CA ALA A 44 -0.84 6.27 -8.91
C ALA A 44 -0.46 7.39 -9.89
N ASP A 45 -0.86 7.28 -11.15
CA ASP A 45 -0.65 8.32 -12.17
C ASP A 45 -1.43 9.60 -11.88
N LYS A 46 -2.51 9.52 -11.10
CA LYS A 46 -3.23 10.67 -10.54
C LYS A 46 -2.55 11.28 -9.30
N GLY A 47 -1.48 10.69 -8.81
CA GLY A 47 -0.71 11.15 -7.65
C GLY A 47 -1.03 10.43 -6.33
N ALA A 48 -1.84 9.37 -6.35
CA ALA A 48 -2.11 8.59 -5.15
C ALA A 48 -0.97 7.61 -4.82
N LEU A 49 -0.71 7.42 -3.53
CA LEU A 49 0.14 6.37 -3.00
C LEU A 49 -0.71 5.13 -2.68
N MET A 50 -0.19 3.95 -3.02
CA MET A 50 -0.83 2.67 -2.69
C MET A 50 -0.31 2.19 -1.34
N GLU A 51 -1.18 2.10 -0.34
CA GLU A 51 -0.82 1.63 0.99
C GLU A 51 -1.11 0.13 1.11
N ARG A 52 -0.06 -0.68 1.30
CA ARG A 52 -0.18 -2.11 1.53
C ARG A 52 -0.14 -2.40 3.01
N CYS A 53 -1.23 -2.99 3.51
CA CYS A 53 -1.39 -3.32 4.91
C CYS A 53 -1.02 -4.79 5.16
N PHE A 54 -0.05 -5.05 6.03
CA PHE A 54 0.42 -6.39 6.38
C PHE A 54 -0.74 -7.36 6.72
N THR A 55 -1.75 -6.91 7.47
CA THR A 55 -2.88 -7.74 7.86
C THR A 55 -3.64 -8.33 6.69
N THR A 56 -3.69 -7.65 5.54
CA THR A 56 -4.44 -8.12 4.37
C THR A 56 -3.94 -9.48 3.88
N THR A 57 -2.63 -9.67 3.83
CA THR A 57 -2.01 -10.94 3.43
C THR A 57 -1.82 -11.88 4.61
N HIS A 58 -1.43 -11.36 5.77
CA HIS A 58 -1.20 -12.17 6.96
C HIS A 58 -2.47 -12.93 7.40
N THR A 59 -3.63 -12.30 7.31
CA THR A 59 -4.92 -12.92 7.65
C THR A 59 -5.59 -13.66 6.48
N GLY A 60 -4.88 -13.83 5.36
CA GLY A 60 -5.34 -14.60 4.20
C GLY A 60 -6.45 -13.94 3.39
N LYS A 61 -6.66 -12.63 3.53
CA LYS A 61 -7.66 -11.88 2.75
C LYS A 61 -7.21 -11.64 1.31
N ALA A 62 -5.90 -11.60 1.07
CA ALA A 62 -5.28 -11.61 -0.24
C ALA A 62 -4.00 -12.46 -0.20
N PRO A 63 -3.60 -13.12 -1.30
CA PRO A 63 -2.31 -13.81 -1.36
C PRO A 63 -1.15 -12.81 -1.43
N TRP A 64 0.03 -13.19 -0.95
CA TRP A 64 1.24 -12.37 -1.02
C TRP A 64 1.62 -11.99 -2.46
N GLU A 65 1.38 -12.89 -3.40
CA GLU A 65 1.63 -12.69 -4.82
C GLU A 65 0.92 -11.46 -5.37
N SER A 66 -0.30 -11.17 -4.88
CA SER A 66 -1.03 -9.95 -5.29
C SER A 66 -0.32 -8.67 -4.86
N PHE A 67 0.33 -8.66 -3.68
CA PHE A 67 1.16 -7.54 -3.24
C PHE A 67 2.39 -7.36 -4.14
N TYR A 68 3.07 -8.46 -4.44
CA TYR A 68 4.28 -8.42 -5.27
C TYR A 68 3.97 -7.97 -6.70
N GLU A 69 2.91 -8.54 -7.31
CA GLU A 69 2.48 -8.17 -8.66
C GLU A 69 2.08 -6.69 -8.74
N ALA A 70 1.24 -6.23 -7.84
CA ALA A 70 0.80 -4.86 -7.81
C ALA A 70 1.93 -3.87 -7.49
N THR A 71 2.88 -4.24 -6.61
CA THR A 71 4.05 -3.40 -6.32
C THR A 71 4.98 -3.30 -7.52
N ARG A 72 5.22 -4.40 -8.26
CA ARG A 72 6.01 -4.34 -9.49
C ARG A 72 5.36 -3.49 -10.57
N ALA A 73 4.03 -3.49 -10.65
CA ALA A 73 3.29 -2.68 -11.60
C ALA A 73 3.32 -1.18 -11.26
N VAL A 74 3.12 -0.84 -9.99
CA VAL A 74 3.02 0.55 -9.50
C VAL A 74 4.40 1.19 -9.29
N GLY A 75 5.37 0.40 -8.83
CA GLY A 75 6.70 0.86 -8.41
C GLY A 75 6.80 1.13 -6.90
N ALA A 76 8.00 0.95 -6.37
CA ALA A 76 8.29 1.18 -4.96
C ALA A 76 8.06 2.65 -4.55
N GLU A 77 8.34 3.60 -5.44
CA GLU A 77 8.21 5.04 -5.19
C GLU A 77 6.75 5.49 -4.97
N ARG A 78 5.79 4.70 -5.43
CA ARG A 78 4.35 4.96 -5.30
C ARG A 78 3.67 4.04 -4.31
N THR A 79 4.43 3.27 -3.55
CA THR A 79 3.95 2.32 -2.56
C THR A 79 4.42 2.72 -1.16
N ILE A 80 3.52 2.66 -0.19
CA ILE A 80 3.84 2.78 1.23
C ILE A 80 3.35 1.54 1.97
N TRP A 81 3.94 1.28 3.12
CA TRP A 81 3.57 0.17 3.98
C TRP A 81 3.01 0.62 5.32
N SER A 82 2.03 -0.11 5.79
CA SER A 82 1.55 -0.07 7.17
C SER A 82 1.25 -1.49 7.66
N THR A 83 0.97 -1.64 8.93
CA THR A 83 0.67 -2.96 9.46
C THR A 83 -0.83 -3.25 9.51
N ASP A 84 -1.65 -2.25 9.81
CA ASP A 84 -3.08 -2.41 10.14
C ASP A 84 -3.29 -3.49 11.23
N LEU A 85 -2.28 -3.62 12.14
CA LEU A 85 -2.29 -4.52 13.30
C LEU A 85 -2.93 -3.81 14.51
N GLY A 86 -3.28 -4.61 15.52
CA GLY A 86 -3.88 -4.13 16.77
C GLY A 86 -4.93 -5.08 17.33
N GLN A 87 -5.28 -6.11 16.57
CA GLN A 87 -6.20 -7.15 17.02
C GLN A 87 -5.43 -8.19 17.86
N VAL A 88 -6.02 -8.63 18.97
CA VAL A 88 -5.36 -9.52 19.95
C VAL A 88 -4.87 -10.86 19.43
N PHE A 89 -5.40 -11.31 18.29
CA PHE A 89 -5.01 -12.58 17.66
C PHE A 89 -3.91 -12.42 16.58
N ASN A 90 -3.52 -11.19 16.29
CA ASN A 90 -2.46 -10.88 15.34
C ASN A 90 -1.11 -10.70 16.07
N PRO A 91 0.01 -10.71 15.33
CA PRO A 91 1.32 -10.37 15.90
C PRO A 91 1.33 -8.98 16.54
N PRO A 92 2.29 -8.69 17.42
CA PRO A 92 2.55 -7.34 17.91
C PRO A 92 2.72 -6.34 16.77
N VAL A 93 2.25 -5.12 16.96
CA VAL A 93 2.28 -4.06 15.93
C VAL A 93 3.72 -3.80 15.44
N GLU A 94 4.67 -3.82 16.36
CA GLU A 94 6.09 -3.60 16.11
C GLU A 94 6.75 -4.64 15.20
N ASP A 95 6.21 -5.85 15.13
CA ASP A 95 6.78 -6.93 14.33
C ASP A 95 6.31 -6.91 12.86
N GLY A 96 5.17 -6.29 12.58
CA GLY A 96 4.50 -6.43 11.29
C GLY A 96 5.32 -5.94 10.09
N LEU A 97 5.99 -4.80 10.21
CA LEU A 97 6.80 -4.26 9.10
C LEU A 97 8.07 -5.09 8.86
N ALA A 98 8.69 -5.63 9.90
CA ALA A 98 9.84 -6.52 9.76
C ALA A 98 9.46 -7.81 9.05
N LEU A 99 8.34 -8.44 9.45
CA LEU A 99 7.80 -9.63 8.80
C LEU A 99 7.43 -9.37 7.33
N MET A 100 6.88 -8.19 7.03
CA MET A 100 6.57 -7.79 5.65
C MET A 100 7.84 -7.61 4.82
N ALA A 101 8.88 -6.99 5.39
CA ALA A 101 10.17 -6.78 4.73
C ALA A 101 10.82 -8.11 4.35
N ASP A 102 10.86 -9.08 5.26
CA ASP A 102 11.38 -10.42 4.99
C ASP A 102 10.67 -11.06 3.79
N ARG A 103 9.35 -10.97 3.72
CA ARG A 103 8.55 -11.51 2.62
C ARG A 103 8.87 -10.85 1.27
N PHE A 104 9.06 -9.55 1.24
CA PHE A 104 9.39 -8.84 0.01
C PHE A 104 10.83 -9.13 -0.45
N LEU A 105 11.79 -9.21 0.47
CA LEU A 105 13.16 -9.62 0.15
C LEU A 105 13.21 -11.06 -0.40
N GLU A 106 12.50 -12.00 0.22
CA GLU A 106 12.35 -13.37 -0.28
C GLU A 106 11.73 -13.43 -1.70
N ALA A 107 10.82 -12.51 -2.01
CA ALA A 107 10.20 -12.39 -3.33
C ALA A 107 11.10 -11.68 -4.37
N GLY A 108 12.32 -11.26 -3.99
CA GLY A 108 13.33 -10.67 -4.88
C GLY A 108 13.24 -9.15 -5.05
N PHE A 109 12.56 -8.45 -4.16
CA PHE A 109 12.70 -6.99 -4.06
C PHE A 109 14.05 -6.64 -3.42
N SER A 110 14.65 -5.55 -3.84
CA SER A 110 15.90 -5.06 -3.27
C SER A 110 15.69 -4.40 -1.90
N GLU A 111 16.76 -4.33 -1.09
CA GLU A 111 16.75 -3.59 0.18
C GLU A 111 16.38 -2.10 -0.02
N GLU A 112 16.78 -1.51 -1.15
CA GLU A 112 16.44 -0.13 -1.49
C GLU A 112 14.94 0.05 -1.75
N GLU A 113 14.30 -0.85 -2.50
CA GLU A 113 12.86 -0.84 -2.71
C GLU A 113 12.10 -1.04 -1.39
N VAL A 114 12.52 -2.00 -0.57
CA VAL A 114 11.94 -2.24 0.75
C VAL A 114 12.06 -1.01 1.64
N ARG A 115 13.24 -0.39 1.71
CA ARG A 115 13.47 0.85 2.46
C ARG A 115 12.61 2.00 1.93
N THR A 116 12.48 2.12 0.61
CA THR A 116 11.65 3.16 -0.02
C THR A 116 10.21 3.04 0.43
N MET A 117 9.62 1.86 0.36
CA MET A 117 8.23 1.61 0.73
C MET A 117 7.97 1.71 2.24
N ALA A 118 8.87 1.15 3.06
CA ALA A 118 8.67 1.07 4.50
C ALA A 118 9.00 2.38 5.24
N VAL A 119 9.95 3.17 4.73
CA VAL A 119 10.53 4.31 5.46
C VAL A 119 10.46 5.60 4.65
N THR A 120 11.07 5.64 3.47
CA THR A 120 11.29 6.89 2.74
C THR A 120 9.97 7.56 2.36
N ASN A 121 9.08 6.84 1.70
CA ASN A 121 7.79 7.37 1.27
C ASN A 121 6.89 7.75 2.45
N THR A 122 6.89 6.94 3.52
CA THR A 122 6.09 7.22 4.72
C THR A 122 6.58 8.48 5.44
N ARG A 123 7.91 8.68 5.53
CA ARG A 123 8.48 9.91 6.08
C ARG A 123 8.14 11.14 5.23
N ALA A 124 8.25 11.02 3.91
CA ALA A 124 7.88 12.09 2.99
C ALA A 124 6.39 12.46 3.10
N LEU A 125 5.50 11.44 3.19
CA LEU A 125 4.06 11.64 3.39
C LEU A 125 3.77 12.38 4.71
N ALA A 126 4.53 12.07 5.77
CA ALA A 126 4.41 12.74 7.07
C ALA A 126 5.08 14.12 7.13
N GLY A 127 5.67 14.61 6.05
CA GLY A 127 6.38 15.89 6.00
C GLY A 127 7.70 15.89 6.79
N LEU A 128 8.27 14.73 7.03
CA LEU A 128 9.57 14.58 7.69
C LEU A 128 10.68 14.54 6.63
N ASP A 129 11.79 15.21 6.91
CA ASP A 129 12.97 15.17 6.05
C ASP A 129 13.46 13.73 5.86
N VAL A 130 13.79 13.39 4.64
CA VAL A 130 14.19 12.04 4.23
C VAL A 130 15.70 11.95 4.09
#